data_d796637d885475892eb4bc3e58212627
#
_entry.id   d796637d885475892eb4bc3e58212627
#
_cell.length_a   1.000
_cell.length_b   1.000
_cell.length_c   1.000
_cell.angle_alpha   90.00
_cell.angle_beta   90.00
_cell.angle_gamma   90.00
#
_symmetry.space_group_name_H-M   'P 1'
#
loop_
_entity.id
_entity.type
_entity.pdbx_description
1 polymer ?
#
loop_
_entity_poly.entity_id
_entity_poly.type
_entity_poly.pdbx_seq_one_letter_code
_entity_poly.pdbx_strand_id
1 'polypeptide(L)'
;MPQEETDFVTDIRNSILAQTPRGGRLILYATLLLFFIFIVWAAFSEVEETTRGEGKVIPSSHIQVVQNLEGGIISEILVNVGDVVKKGQLLLRIDDTRFSSSFQENRAKYLADLAKAARLQAEATGTPFKVPDEVMKEKPEIGILEQQLYNSRVSEINSSMGIKRQQANQRRLELSELKAKLTELTRTYALLQQELKMTKPLVAKGAVADVEILRLEREASQREGEIEAIRHEIPRAQSKYEESMMAIQEANLNFSNKSKTDLTEVQAQIGESSSTSVALKDRLDRTAVRSPVNGTVNRLLVNTVGGVVQPGMDMIEIVPQEGSLLIEAKIKPADIAFLRPGQTANVKFTAYDYTIYGSLKAVLEHISADSITDDKGNSFYLVRLRTKKSSLGSTGQPLPIIPGMVTTVDILTGKKTILSYILKPVLKAKSSALRER
;
A
#
# COMPACT_ATOMS: atom_id res chain seq x y z
N MET A 1 30.13 114.94 46.29
CA MET A 1 29.03 114.44 45.54
C MET A 1 29.51 113.56 44.46
N PRO A 2 29.47 112.32 44.61
CA PRO A 2 28.63 111.24 44.00
C PRO A 2 28.58 109.99 44.90
N GLN A 3 27.45 109.72 45.50
CA GLN A 3 27.22 108.41 46.25
C GLN A 3 25.87 107.77 45.90
N GLU A 4 25.13 108.20 44.90
CA GLU A 4 23.82 107.59 44.59
C GLU A 4 23.75 106.63 43.47
N GLU A 5 24.83 106.37 42.68
CA GLU A 5 24.75 105.40 41.56
C GLU A 5 25.12 104.00 41.89
N THR A 6 25.72 103.73 43.03
CA THR A 6 26.20 102.38 43.41
C THR A 6 25.10 101.52 44.14
N ASP A 7 24.07 102.17 44.70
CA ASP A 7 23.00 101.48 45.45
C ASP A 7 21.97 100.81 44.52
N PHE A 8 21.68 101.40 43.39
CA PHE A 8 20.76 100.83 42.41
C PHE A 8 21.24 99.55 41.78
N VAL A 9 22.53 99.34 41.56
CA VAL A 9 23.08 98.15 40.98
C VAL A 9 23.12 96.97 41.96
N THR A 10 23.30 97.26 43.23
CA THR A 10 23.29 96.23 44.30
C THR A 10 21.90 95.72 44.61
N ASP A 11 20.89 96.57 44.51
CA ASP A 11 19.46 96.24 44.78
C ASP A 11 18.92 95.38 43.68
N ILE A 12 19.23 95.61 42.38
CA ILE A 12 18.80 94.81 41.23
C ILE A 12 19.45 93.39 41.33
N ARG A 13 20.71 93.30 41.80
CA ARG A 13 21.39 92.04 41.92
C ARG A 13 20.86 91.18 43.06
N ASN A 14 20.43 91.77 44.15
CA ASN A 14 19.82 91.13 45.28
C ASN A 14 18.31 90.69 45.00
N SER A 15 17.59 91.47 44.21
CA SER A 15 16.24 91.14 43.83
C SER A 15 16.15 89.98 42.83
N ILE A 16 17.21 89.86 41.95
CA ILE A 16 17.32 88.73 41.00
C ILE A 16 17.71 87.43 41.75
N LEU A 17 18.46 87.49 42.81
CA LEU A 17 18.91 86.33 43.60
C LEU A 17 17.84 85.89 44.64
N ALA A 18 16.82 86.70 44.95
CA ALA A 18 15.80 86.40 45.95
C ALA A 18 14.55 85.77 45.40
N GLN A 19 14.41 85.66 44.05
CA GLN A 19 13.24 85.03 43.42
C GLN A 19 13.55 83.67 42.79
N THR A 20 13.92 82.72 43.62
CA THR A 20 13.62 81.33 43.23
C THR A 20 12.26 80.96 43.80
N PRO A 21 11.17 81.04 43.00
CA PRO A 21 9.87 80.66 43.51
C PRO A 21 9.89 79.17 43.90
N ARG A 22 9.52 78.87 45.15
CA ARG A 22 9.43 77.48 45.67
C ARG A 22 8.60 76.60 44.70
N GLY A 23 7.67 77.14 43.90
CA GLY A 23 6.93 76.50 42.82
C GLY A 23 7.80 76.06 41.63
N GLY A 24 8.86 76.81 41.27
CA GLY A 24 9.75 76.46 40.13
C GLY A 24 10.53 75.15 40.34
N ARG A 25 10.98 74.90 41.58
CA ARG A 25 11.64 73.64 41.92
C ARG A 25 10.67 72.47 41.90
N LEU A 26 9.42 72.66 42.31
CA LEU A 26 8.38 71.63 42.31
C LEU A 26 7.99 71.30 40.87
N ILE A 27 7.88 72.25 39.98
CA ILE A 27 7.67 72.05 38.53
C ILE A 27 8.85 71.31 37.93
N LEU A 28 10.10 71.67 38.26
CA LEU A 28 11.30 71.04 37.76
C LEU A 28 11.41 69.59 38.21
N TYR A 29 11.09 69.28 39.50
CA TYR A 29 11.07 67.90 39.96
C TYR A 29 9.89 67.12 39.37
N ALA A 30 8.72 67.73 39.18
CA ALA A 30 7.59 67.09 38.55
C ALA A 30 7.86 66.79 37.05
N THR A 31 8.50 67.70 36.30
CA THR A 31 8.89 67.42 34.92
C THR A 31 9.98 66.38 34.80
N LEU A 32 10.95 66.38 35.75
CA LEU A 32 12.03 65.39 35.79
C LEU A 32 11.49 64.00 36.16
N LEU A 33 10.53 63.91 37.09
CA LEU A 33 9.83 62.68 37.45
C LEU A 33 9.00 62.17 36.26
N LEU A 34 8.25 63.04 35.57
CA LEU A 34 7.47 62.68 34.39
C LEU A 34 8.37 62.18 33.27
N PHE A 35 9.52 62.83 33.05
CA PHE A 35 10.51 62.37 32.06
C PHE A 35 11.12 61.05 32.43
N PHE A 36 11.39 60.82 33.71
CA PHE A 36 11.87 59.52 34.21
C PHE A 36 10.84 58.40 33.99
N ILE A 37 9.57 58.69 34.33
CA ILE A 37 8.46 57.74 34.09
C ILE A 37 8.32 57.45 32.59
N PHE A 38 8.45 58.44 31.74
CA PHE A 38 8.42 58.27 30.27
C PHE A 38 9.58 57.43 29.78
N ILE A 39 10.80 57.59 30.29
CA ILE A 39 11.95 56.75 29.92
C ILE A 39 11.72 55.33 30.38
N VAL A 40 11.21 55.11 31.60
CA VAL A 40 10.93 53.76 32.10
C VAL A 40 9.83 53.13 31.26
N TRP A 41 8.76 53.84 30.96
CA TRP A 41 7.69 53.37 30.07
C TRP A 41 8.24 53.05 28.68
N ALA A 42 9.05 53.86 28.06
CA ALA A 42 9.66 53.69 26.75
C ALA A 42 10.66 52.50 26.74
N ALA A 43 11.27 52.16 27.88
CA ALA A 43 12.16 51.00 28.01
C ALA A 43 11.42 49.67 28.06
N PHE A 44 10.16 49.63 28.56
CA PHE A 44 9.36 48.43 28.65
C PHE A 44 8.30 48.31 27.52
N SER A 45 7.97 49.40 26.84
CA SER A 45 7.03 49.39 25.74
C SER A 45 7.68 48.86 24.47
N GLU A 46 7.15 47.71 23.97
CA GLU A 46 7.65 47.03 22.78
C GLU A 46 6.89 47.44 21.54
N VAL A 47 7.56 47.68 20.43
CA VAL A 47 7.01 47.92 19.10
C VAL A 47 7.51 46.83 18.15
N GLU A 48 6.63 46.28 17.34
CA GLU A 48 6.95 45.28 16.34
C GLU A 48 7.85 45.90 15.22
N GLU A 49 8.96 45.24 14.93
CA GLU A 49 9.79 45.59 13.81
C GLU A 49 9.40 44.75 12.60
N THR A 50 9.11 45.40 11.48
CA THR A 50 8.68 44.72 10.26
C THR A 50 9.61 45.05 9.10
N THR A 51 9.93 44.01 8.32
CA THR A 51 10.58 44.15 7.02
C THR A 51 9.54 44.17 5.92
N ARG A 52 9.55 45.20 5.09
CA ARG A 52 8.58 45.38 4.01
C ARG A 52 9.18 44.92 2.68
N GLY A 53 8.38 44.13 1.95
CA GLY A 53 8.68 43.69 0.60
C GLY A 53 7.49 43.91 -0.35
N GLU A 54 7.79 44.11 -1.61
CA GLU A 54 6.80 44.08 -2.69
C GLU A 54 6.76 42.68 -3.30
N GLY A 55 5.58 42.15 -3.55
CA GLY A 55 5.43 40.79 -4.06
C GLY A 55 4.25 40.65 -5.00
N LYS A 56 4.10 39.43 -5.48
CA LYS A 56 2.95 39.00 -6.29
C LYS A 56 2.49 37.62 -5.82
N VAL A 57 1.21 37.36 -6.00
CA VAL A 57 0.64 36.04 -5.82
C VAL A 57 1.09 35.16 -6.97
N ILE A 58 1.71 34.04 -6.66
CA ILE A 58 2.04 33.00 -7.64
C ILE A 58 1.20 31.76 -7.36
N PRO A 59 0.95 30.90 -8.36
CA PRO A 59 0.27 29.62 -8.14
C PRO A 59 1.01 28.82 -7.04
N SER A 60 0.23 28.29 -6.09
CA SER A 60 0.79 27.51 -4.96
C SER A 60 1.34 26.15 -5.38
N SER A 61 0.90 25.66 -6.54
CA SER A 61 1.29 24.37 -7.09
C SER A 61 1.48 24.44 -8.60
N HIS A 62 2.32 23.56 -9.12
CA HIS A 62 2.53 23.41 -10.55
C HIS A 62 1.29 22.82 -11.22
N ILE A 63 1.08 23.18 -12.49
CA ILE A 63 0.06 22.57 -13.34
C ILE A 63 0.28 21.06 -13.31
N GLN A 64 -0.79 20.33 -13.04
CA GLN A 64 -0.79 18.87 -13.07
C GLN A 64 -1.19 18.40 -14.47
N VAL A 65 -0.31 17.66 -15.10
CA VAL A 65 -0.58 17.05 -16.39
C VAL A 65 -1.07 15.62 -16.17
N VAL A 66 -2.26 15.34 -16.65
CA VAL A 66 -2.85 14.00 -16.60
C VAL A 66 -2.44 13.25 -17.86
N GLN A 67 -1.74 12.14 -17.65
CA GLN A 67 -1.26 11.21 -18.68
C GLN A 67 -1.89 9.85 -18.49
N ASN A 68 -1.96 9.04 -19.57
CA ASN A 68 -2.35 7.64 -19.47
C ASN A 68 -1.20 6.75 -19.95
N LEU A 69 -0.89 5.72 -19.16
CA LEU A 69 0.21 4.80 -19.43
C LEU A 69 -0.11 3.80 -20.54
N GLU A 70 -1.39 3.42 -20.68
CA GLU A 70 -1.80 2.33 -21.58
C GLU A 70 -2.10 2.81 -23.01
N GLY A 71 -2.57 4.08 -23.14
CA GLY A 71 -3.08 4.60 -24.42
C GLY A 71 -4.36 3.88 -24.86
N GLY A 72 -4.81 4.17 -26.07
CA GLY A 72 -5.99 3.55 -26.66
C GLY A 72 -6.91 4.55 -27.38
N ILE A 73 -8.13 4.13 -27.68
CA ILE A 73 -9.14 4.96 -28.35
C ILE A 73 -9.98 5.68 -27.27
N ILE A 74 -10.22 6.97 -27.41
CA ILE A 74 -11.07 7.72 -26.49
C ILE A 74 -12.53 7.33 -26.74
N SER A 75 -13.17 6.76 -25.73
CA SER A 75 -14.59 6.38 -25.77
C SER A 75 -15.49 7.59 -25.48
N GLU A 76 -15.17 8.37 -24.43
CA GLU A 76 -15.92 9.57 -24.06
C GLU A 76 -15.05 10.59 -23.31
N ILE A 77 -15.42 11.87 -23.44
CA ILE A 77 -14.81 12.99 -22.70
C ILE A 77 -15.92 13.63 -21.86
N LEU A 78 -15.69 13.72 -20.54
CA LEU A 78 -16.71 14.11 -19.55
C LEU A 78 -16.49 15.51 -18.98
N VAL A 79 -15.42 16.21 -19.39
CA VAL A 79 -15.06 17.54 -18.89
C VAL A 79 -14.71 18.49 -20.04
N ASN A 80 -14.91 19.79 -19.79
CA ASN A 80 -14.56 20.86 -20.71
C ASN A 80 -13.48 21.77 -20.09
N VAL A 81 -12.85 22.60 -20.92
CA VAL A 81 -11.93 23.63 -20.46
C VAL A 81 -12.69 24.63 -19.58
N GLY A 82 -12.16 24.91 -18.38
CA GLY A 82 -12.78 25.75 -17.37
C GLY A 82 -13.59 25.02 -16.30
N ASP A 83 -13.86 23.73 -16.47
CA ASP A 83 -14.60 22.94 -15.47
C ASP A 83 -13.80 22.76 -14.18
N VAL A 84 -14.49 22.86 -13.03
CA VAL A 84 -13.93 22.56 -11.72
C VAL A 84 -14.08 21.08 -11.43
N VAL A 85 -12.97 20.40 -11.21
CA VAL A 85 -12.91 18.94 -10.97
C VAL A 85 -12.41 18.63 -9.57
N LYS A 86 -12.91 17.54 -9.01
CA LYS A 86 -12.49 17.00 -7.72
C LYS A 86 -11.47 15.86 -7.91
N LYS A 87 -10.61 15.67 -6.93
CA LYS A 87 -9.69 14.51 -6.91
C LYS A 87 -10.46 13.20 -7.02
N GLY A 88 -10.06 12.35 -7.96
CA GLY A 88 -10.72 11.08 -8.26
C GLY A 88 -11.90 11.18 -9.24
N GLN A 89 -12.32 12.37 -9.63
CA GLN A 89 -13.40 12.57 -10.61
C GLN A 89 -12.96 12.03 -11.97
N LEU A 90 -13.86 11.32 -12.64
CA LEU A 90 -13.63 10.80 -13.99
C LEU A 90 -13.60 11.98 -14.98
N LEU A 91 -12.56 12.05 -15.78
CA LEU A 91 -12.32 13.10 -16.77
C LEU A 91 -12.64 12.65 -18.18
N LEU A 92 -12.12 11.49 -18.55
CA LEU A 92 -12.37 10.84 -19.83
C LEU A 92 -12.26 9.32 -19.65
N ARG A 93 -12.80 8.59 -20.62
CA ARG A 93 -12.72 7.12 -20.68
C ARG A 93 -12.04 6.69 -21.99
N ILE A 94 -11.13 5.77 -21.87
CA ILE A 94 -10.52 5.04 -22.98
C ILE A 94 -11.33 3.78 -23.20
N ASP A 95 -11.45 3.30 -24.43
CA ASP A 95 -12.12 2.04 -24.78
C ASP A 95 -11.46 0.88 -23.99
N ASP A 96 -12.24 0.27 -23.14
CA ASP A 96 -11.81 -0.79 -22.23
C ASP A 96 -12.04 -2.20 -22.79
N THR A 97 -12.64 -2.35 -23.98
CA THR A 97 -13.05 -3.63 -24.56
C THR A 97 -11.91 -4.63 -24.57
N ARG A 98 -10.72 -4.23 -25.02
CA ARG A 98 -9.54 -5.09 -25.08
C ARG A 98 -9.05 -5.48 -23.68
N PHE A 99 -8.99 -4.52 -22.75
CA PHE A 99 -8.49 -4.74 -21.39
C PHE A 99 -9.47 -5.58 -20.57
N SER A 100 -10.77 -5.28 -20.73
CA SER A 100 -11.85 -6.04 -20.09
C SER A 100 -11.87 -7.50 -20.59
N SER A 101 -11.76 -7.73 -21.92
CA SER A 101 -11.69 -9.08 -22.48
C SER A 101 -10.50 -9.88 -21.94
N SER A 102 -9.30 -9.27 -21.92
CA SER A 102 -8.10 -9.93 -21.38
C SER A 102 -8.22 -10.25 -19.89
N PHE A 103 -8.82 -9.35 -19.11
CA PHE A 103 -9.09 -9.59 -17.69
C PHE A 103 -10.09 -10.73 -17.49
N GLN A 104 -11.19 -10.75 -18.24
CA GLN A 104 -12.22 -11.80 -18.17
C GLN A 104 -11.69 -13.17 -18.60
N GLU A 105 -10.84 -13.22 -19.65
CA GLU A 105 -10.19 -14.45 -20.10
C GLU A 105 -9.30 -15.04 -18.97
N ASN A 106 -8.42 -14.21 -18.42
CA ASN A 106 -7.57 -14.63 -17.30
C ASN A 106 -8.38 -15.03 -16.07
N ARG A 107 -9.48 -14.34 -15.78
CA ARG A 107 -10.39 -14.67 -14.67
C ARG A 107 -11.07 -16.01 -14.88
N ALA A 108 -11.53 -16.30 -16.10
CA ALA A 108 -12.12 -17.59 -16.44
C ALA A 108 -11.11 -18.74 -16.30
N LYS A 109 -9.85 -18.54 -16.73
CA LYS A 109 -8.76 -19.50 -16.53
C LYS A 109 -8.50 -19.74 -15.04
N TYR A 110 -8.38 -18.69 -14.25
CA TYR A 110 -8.20 -18.79 -12.79
C TYR A 110 -9.32 -19.61 -12.12
N LEU A 111 -10.58 -19.35 -12.46
CA LEU A 111 -11.73 -20.07 -11.89
C LEU A 111 -11.75 -21.55 -12.31
N ALA A 112 -11.34 -21.85 -13.55
CA ALA A 112 -11.22 -23.23 -14.02
C ALA A 112 -10.11 -23.98 -13.27
N ASP A 113 -8.95 -23.36 -13.11
CA ASP A 113 -7.83 -23.92 -12.36
C ASP A 113 -8.18 -24.11 -10.87
N LEU A 114 -8.92 -23.17 -10.28
CA LEU A 114 -9.39 -23.26 -8.89
C LEU A 114 -10.35 -24.45 -8.67
N ALA A 115 -11.29 -24.65 -9.59
CA ALA A 115 -12.22 -25.79 -9.55
C ALA A 115 -11.47 -27.13 -9.74
N LYS A 116 -10.55 -27.17 -10.71
CA LYS A 116 -9.69 -28.33 -10.98
C LYS A 116 -8.79 -28.68 -9.78
N ALA A 117 -8.19 -27.68 -9.13
CA ALA A 117 -7.40 -27.88 -7.92
C ALA A 117 -8.22 -28.48 -6.77
N ALA A 118 -9.44 -27.98 -6.56
CA ALA A 118 -10.34 -28.52 -5.55
C ALA A 118 -10.73 -29.99 -5.83
N ARG A 119 -10.98 -30.34 -7.10
CA ARG A 119 -11.24 -31.73 -7.51
C ARG A 119 -10.00 -32.62 -7.26
N LEU A 120 -8.82 -32.20 -7.72
CA LEU A 120 -7.59 -32.95 -7.54
C LEU A 120 -7.23 -33.12 -6.06
N GLN A 121 -7.49 -32.12 -5.24
CA GLN A 121 -7.34 -32.22 -3.79
C GLN A 121 -8.26 -33.28 -3.20
N ALA A 122 -9.53 -33.30 -3.61
CA ALA A 122 -10.49 -34.31 -3.18
C ALA A 122 -10.10 -35.72 -3.61
N GLU A 123 -9.64 -35.91 -4.85
CA GLU A 123 -9.11 -37.19 -5.38
C GLU A 123 -7.86 -37.64 -4.62
N ALA A 124 -6.92 -36.71 -4.33
CA ALA A 124 -5.65 -37.01 -3.64
C ALA A 124 -5.85 -37.43 -2.18
N THR A 125 -6.87 -36.87 -1.52
CA THR A 125 -7.14 -37.12 -0.09
C THR A 125 -8.27 -38.13 0.15
N GLY A 126 -9.02 -38.48 -0.90
CA GLY A 126 -10.20 -39.36 -0.77
C GLY A 126 -11.40 -38.70 -0.08
N THR A 127 -11.43 -37.36 -0.03
CA THR A 127 -12.54 -36.59 0.54
C THR A 127 -13.60 -36.27 -0.53
N PRO A 128 -14.85 -36.02 -0.15
CA PRO A 128 -15.88 -35.58 -1.10
C PRO A 128 -15.48 -34.25 -1.76
N PHE A 129 -15.66 -34.16 -3.07
CA PHE A 129 -15.41 -32.93 -3.81
C PHE A 129 -16.47 -31.87 -3.47
N LYS A 130 -16.02 -30.66 -3.17
CA LYS A 130 -16.88 -29.48 -2.99
C LYS A 130 -16.40 -28.40 -3.94
N VAL A 131 -17.31 -27.92 -4.79
CA VAL A 131 -17.02 -26.80 -5.69
C VAL A 131 -16.74 -25.54 -4.88
N PRO A 132 -15.66 -24.79 -5.15
CA PRO A 132 -15.37 -23.52 -4.48
C PRO A 132 -16.51 -22.50 -4.66
N ASP A 133 -16.85 -21.77 -3.61
CA ASP A 133 -17.95 -20.80 -3.63
C ASP A 133 -17.77 -19.69 -4.67
N GLU A 134 -16.54 -19.31 -4.95
CA GLU A 134 -16.16 -18.31 -5.96
C GLU A 134 -16.51 -18.78 -7.37
N VAL A 135 -16.23 -20.05 -7.68
CA VAL A 135 -16.59 -20.68 -8.97
C VAL A 135 -18.11 -20.77 -9.12
N MET A 136 -18.81 -21.17 -8.06
CA MET A 136 -20.28 -21.30 -8.09
C MET A 136 -20.98 -19.96 -8.31
N LYS A 137 -20.38 -18.84 -7.84
CA LYS A 137 -20.96 -17.50 -8.01
C LYS A 137 -20.74 -16.93 -9.41
N GLU A 138 -19.54 -17.10 -9.98
CA GLU A 138 -19.15 -16.43 -11.22
C GLU A 138 -19.30 -17.32 -12.46
N LYS A 139 -19.01 -18.61 -12.35
CA LYS A 139 -18.98 -19.58 -13.45
C LYS A 139 -19.47 -20.96 -13.00
N PRO A 140 -20.77 -21.12 -12.65
CA PRO A 140 -21.31 -22.39 -12.12
C PRO A 140 -21.13 -23.55 -13.09
N GLU A 141 -21.11 -23.29 -14.41
CA GLU A 141 -20.91 -24.32 -15.43
C GLU A 141 -19.57 -25.06 -15.28
N ILE A 142 -18.51 -24.36 -14.89
CA ILE A 142 -17.19 -24.96 -14.61
C ILE A 142 -17.28 -25.90 -13.41
N GLY A 143 -17.95 -25.47 -12.35
CA GLY A 143 -18.15 -26.28 -11.15
C GLY A 143 -18.93 -27.56 -11.43
N ILE A 144 -19.98 -27.49 -12.24
CA ILE A 144 -20.78 -28.65 -12.65
C ILE A 144 -19.94 -29.63 -13.48
N LEU A 145 -19.14 -29.13 -14.42
CA LEU A 145 -18.29 -29.95 -15.26
C LEU A 145 -17.22 -30.70 -14.42
N GLU A 146 -16.56 -30.02 -13.49
CA GLU A 146 -15.59 -30.64 -12.61
C GLU A 146 -16.23 -31.64 -11.63
N GLN A 147 -17.46 -31.42 -11.18
CA GLN A 147 -18.20 -32.38 -10.39
C GLN A 147 -18.51 -33.66 -11.19
N GLN A 148 -18.90 -33.53 -12.45
CA GLN A 148 -19.15 -34.68 -13.32
C GLN A 148 -17.86 -35.47 -13.56
N LEU A 149 -16.75 -34.76 -13.84
CA LEU A 149 -15.44 -35.38 -14.04
C LEU A 149 -14.96 -36.10 -12.77
N TYR A 150 -15.11 -35.48 -11.58
CA TYR A 150 -14.83 -36.14 -10.30
C TYR A 150 -15.60 -37.45 -10.14
N ASN A 151 -16.90 -37.44 -10.36
CA ASN A 151 -17.74 -38.61 -10.23
C ASN A 151 -17.30 -39.73 -11.18
N SER A 152 -16.98 -39.39 -12.44
CA SER A 152 -16.49 -40.35 -13.44
C SER A 152 -15.15 -40.97 -13.02
N ARG A 153 -14.19 -40.18 -12.58
CA ARG A 153 -12.87 -40.67 -12.15
C ARG A 153 -12.93 -41.51 -10.88
N VAL A 154 -13.78 -41.11 -9.92
CA VAL A 154 -14.00 -41.91 -8.71
C VAL A 154 -14.69 -43.25 -9.06
N SER A 155 -15.61 -43.27 -10.00
CA SER A 155 -16.22 -44.51 -10.50
C SER A 155 -15.22 -45.42 -11.20
N GLU A 156 -14.36 -44.86 -12.03
CA GLU A 156 -13.29 -45.58 -12.73
C GLU A 156 -12.31 -46.24 -11.74
N ILE A 157 -11.77 -45.51 -10.77
CA ILE A 157 -10.87 -46.11 -9.79
C ILE A 157 -11.56 -47.18 -8.93
N ASN A 158 -12.78 -46.92 -8.50
CA ASN A 158 -13.57 -47.90 -7.73
C ASN A 158 -13.80 -49.19 -8.52
N SER A 159 -14.11 -49.12 -9.81
CA SER A 159 -14.24 -50.26 -10.70
C SER A 159 -12.94 -51.03 -10.86
N SER A 160 -11.83 -50.33 -11.10
CA SER A 160 -10.48 -50.91 -11.18
C SER A 160 -10.11 -51.64 -9.88
N MET A 161 -10.32 -50.99 -8.72
CA MET A 161 -10.07 -51.62 -7.41
C MET A 161 -11.02 -52.81 -7.17
N GLY A 162 -12.25 -52.75 -7.65
CA GLY A 162 -13.22 -53.87 -7.59
C GLY A 162 -12.67 -55.13 -8.30
N ILE A 163 -12.15 -54.97 -9.53
CA ILE A 163 -11.53 -56.05 -10.28
C ILE A 163 -10.33 -56.64 -9.54
N LYS A 164 -9.44 -55.82 -9.03
CA LYS A 164 -8.24 -56.25 -8.26
C LYS A 164 -8.67 -56.97 -6.96
N ARG A 165 -9.69 -56.51 -6.26
CA ARG A 165 -10.25 -57.18 -5.07
C ARG A 165 -10.79 -58.55 -5.43
N GLN A 166 -11.48 -58.68 -6.56
CA GLN A 166 -11.99 -59.97 -7.04
C GLN A 166 -10.83 -60.96 -7.32
N GLN A 167 -9.75 -60.49 -7.96
CA GLN A 167 -8.53 -61.30 -8.20
C GLN A 167 -7.92 -61.73 -6.89
N ALA A 168 -7.72 -60.81 -5.92
CA ALA A 168 -7.17 -61.14 -4.61
C ALA A 168 -8.06 -62.19 -3.86
N ASN A 169 -9.38 -62.08 -3.98
CA ASN A 169 -10.29 -63.06 -3.39
C ASN A 169 -10.16 -64.44 -4.03
N GLN A 170 -9.97 -64.51 -5.36
CA GLN A 170 -9.69 -65.79 -6.05
C GLN A 170 -8.37 -66.43 -5.53
N ARG A 171 -7.29 -65.63 -5.40
CA ARG A 171 -6.01 -66.15 -4.85
C ARG A 171 -6.14 -66.60 -3.39
N ARG A 172 -6.97 -65.90 -2.60
CA ARG A 172 -7.28 -66.34 -1.22
C ARG A 172 -8.02 -67.69 -1.18
N LEU A 173 -8.98 -67.92 -2.09
CA LEU A 173 -9.70 -69.19 -2.20
C LEU A 173 -8.77 -70.32 -2.62
N GLU A 174 -7.89 -70.11 -3.63
CA GLU A 174 -6.86 -71.05 -4.06
C GLU A 174 -5.95 -71.48 -2.88
N LEU A 175 -5.50 -70.51 -2.10
CA LEU A 175 -4.67 -70.77 -0.90
C LEU A 175 -5.47 -71.57 0.16
N SER A 176 -6.75 -71.26 0.36
CA SER A 176 -7.61 -71.97 1.31
C SER A 176 -7.83 -73.42 0.89
N GLU A 177 -8.04 -73.65 -0.43
CA GLU A 177 -8.18 -75.00 -1.01
C GLU A 177 -6.92 -75.84 -0.78
N LEU A 178 -5.70 -75.31 -1.05
CA LEU A 178 -4.45 -75.99 -0.80
C LEU A 178 -4.25 -76.32 0.68
N LYS A 179 -4.61 -75.42 1.59
CA LYS A 179 -4.55 -75.65 3.05
C LYS A 179 -5.55 -76.76 3.48
N ALA A 180 -6.76 -76.77 2.93
CA ALA A 180 -7.73 -77.83 3.18
C ALA A 180 -7.25 -79.17 2.65
N LYS A 181 -6.67 -79.21 1.43
CA LYS A 181 -6.05 -80.40 0.82
C LYS A 181 -4.92 -80.96 1.63
N LEU A 182 -4.01 -80.07 2.14
CA LEU A 182 -2.94 -80.46 3.05
C LEU A 182 -3.48 -81.16 4.30
N THR A 183 -4.55 -80.62 4.88
CA THR A 183 -5.20 -81.18 6.08
C THR A 183 -5.80 -82.54 5.82
N GLU A 184 -6.49 -82.71 4.68
CA GLU A 184 -7.05 -83.99 4.23
C GLU A 184 -5.96 -85.00 4.05
N LEU A 185 -4.89 -84.72 3.27
CA LEU A 185 -3.78 -85.65 3.00
C LEU A 185 -3.03 -86.04 4.28
N THR A 186 -2.80 -85.05 5.18
CA THR A 186 -2.10 -85.33 6.47
C THR A 186 -2.94 -86.29 7.34
N ARG A 187 -4.30 -86.10 7.33
CA ARG A 187 -5.18 -87.04 8.05
C ARG A 187 -5.16 -88.43 7.45
N THR A 188 -5.21 -88.54 6.13
CA THR A 188 -5.18 -89.78 5.41
C THR A 188 -3.83 -90.55 5.65
N TYR A 189 -2.74 -89.77 5.56
CA TYR A 189 -1.40 -90.32 5.86
C TYR A 189 -1.29 -90.84 7.31
N ALA A 190 -1.82 -90.08 8.28
CA ALA A 190 -1.87 -90.49 9.68
C ALA A 190 -2.60 -91.85 9.90
N LEU A 191 -3.77 -92.00 9.20
CA LEU A 191 -4.53 -93.24 9.23
C LEU A 191 -3.78 -94.42 8.60
N LEU A 192 -3.13 -94.17 7.45
CA LEU A 192 -2.27 -95.17 6.81
C LEU A 192 -1.09 -95.61 7.71
N GLN A 193 -0.41 -94.63 8.39
CA GLN A 193 0.62 -94.93 9.35
C GLN A 193 0.10 -95.78 10.54
N GLN A 194 -1.10 -95.49 11.01
CA GLN A 194 -1.74 -96.30 12.06
C GLN A 194 -2.08 -97.71 11.55
N GLU A 195 -2.60 -97.84 10.32
CA GLU A 195 -2.82 -99.17 9.71
C GLU A 195 -1.54 -99.96 9.55
N LEU A 196 -0.48 -99.35 9.03
CA LEU A 196 0.89 -99.99 8.97
C LEU A 196 1.34 -100.42 10.33
N LYS A 197 1.20 -99.61 11.37
CA LYS A 197 1.63 -99.98 12.75
C LYS A 197 0.84 -101.17 13.31
N MET A 198 -0.43 -101.29 12.98
CA MET A 198 -1.25 -102.46 13.39
C MET A 198 -1.01 -103.70 12.56
N THR A 199 -0.72 -103.59 11.26
CA THR A 199 -0.60 -104.70 10.32
C THR A 199 0.81 -105.29 10.37
N LYS A 200 1.85 -104.52 10.55
CA LYS A 200 3.27 -104.96 10.61
C LYS A 200 3.52 -106.12 11.62
N PRO A 201 3.01 -106.18 12.85
CA PRO A 201 3.13 -107.30 13.80
C PRO A 201 2.39 -108.59 13.36
N LEU A 202 1.33 -108.44 12.54
CA LEU A 202 0.51 -109.57 12.05
C LEU A 202 1.21 -110.37 10.96
N VAL A 203 2.08 -109.76 10.17
CA VAL A 203 2.95 -110.41 9.20
C VAL A 203 3.91 -111.41 9.91
N ALA A 204 4.57 -110.95 11.02
CA ALA A 204 5.45 -111.76 11.82
C ALA A 204 4.76 -113.04 12.41
N LYS A 205 3.38 -112.94 12.52
CA LYS A 205 2.57 -114.09 12.98
C LYS A 205 1.98 -114.89 11.83
N GLY A 206 2.35 -114.63 10.56
CA GLY A 206 1.87 -115.36 9.39
C GLY A 206 0.44 -115.05 9.00
N ALA A 207 -0.22 -114.05 9.62
CA ALA A 207 -1.64 -113.79 9.41
C ALA A 207 -1.90 -112.81 8.21
N VAL A 208 -0.85 -112.11 7.70
CA VAL A 208 -0.94 -111.17 6.55
C VAL A 208 0.29 -111.40 5.66
N ALA A 209 0.14 -111.28 4.34
CA ALA A 209 1.20 -111.48 3.37
C ALA A 209 2.17 -110.24 3.33
N ASP A 210 3.46 -110.42 3.13
CA ASP A 210 4.50 -109.37 3.01
C ASP A 210 4.16 -108.35 1.89
N VAL A 211 3.51 -108.81 0.81
CA VAL A 211 3.06 -107.96 -0.31
C VAL A 211 2.10 -106.89 0.14
N GLU A 212 1.28 -107.14 1.15
CA GLU A 212 0.29 -106.15 1.66
C GLU A 212 0.98 -105.00 2.44
N ILE A 213 2.02 -105.32 3.19
CA ILE A 213 2.87 -104.32 3.84
C ILE A 213 3.55 -103.42 2.81
N LEU A 214 4.17 -104.02 1.78
CA LEU A 214 4.81 -103.31 0.68
C LEU A 214 3.78 -102.37 -0.07
N ARG A 215 2.56 -102.81 -0.23
CA ARG A 215 1.46 -101.96 -0.82
C ARG A 215 1.16 -100.75 0.06
N LEU A 216 0.98 -100.96 1.37
CA LEU A 216 0.68 -99.89 2.32
C LEU A 216 1.87 -98.93 2.47
N GLU A 217 3.13 -99.42 2.49
CA GLU A 217 4.36 -98.60 2.55
C GLU A 217 4.50 -97.72 1.29
N ARG A 218 4.25 -98.29 0.09
CA ARG A 218 4.21 -97.53 -1.16
C ARG A 218 3.14 -96.45 -1.16
N GLU A 219 1.89 -96.76 -0.67
CA GLU A 219 0.82 -95.81 -0.59
C GLU A 219 1.12 -94.70 0.43
N ALA A 220 1.73 -95.04 1.56
CA ALA A 220 2.16 -94.05 2.55
C ALA A 220 3.25 -93.10 1.96
N SER A 221 4.28 -93.68 1.29
CA SER A 221 5.30 -92.88 0.63
C SER A 221 4.73 -91.96 -0.48
N GLN A 222 3.74 -92.45 -1.23
CA GLN A 222 3.05 -91.61 -2.22
C GLN A 222 2.35 -90.47 -1.56
N ARG A 223 1.58 -90.66 -0.47
CA ARG A 223 0.88 -89.61 0.27
C ARG A 223 1.82 -88.61 0.90
N GLU A 224 2.99 -89.10 1.41
CA GLU A 224 4.05 -88.27 1.94
C GLU A 224 4.59 -87.31 0.84
N GLY A 225 4.88 -87.87 -0.35
CA GLY A 225 5.30 -87.01 -1.50
C GLY A 225 4.24 -85.98 -1.93
N GLU A 226 2.95 -86.36 -1.89
CA GLU A 226 1.85 -85.41 -2.16
C GLU A 226 1.79 -84.31 -1.10
N ILE A 227 1.97 -84.63 0.19
CA ILE A 227 2.03 -83.68 1.29
C ILE A 227 3.17 -82.72 1.09
N GLU A 228 4.36 -83.14 0.78
CA GLU A 228 5.53 -82.25 0.56
C GLU A 228 5.32 -81.39 -0.68
N ALA A 229 4.77 -81.92 -1.76
CA ALA A 229 4.41 -81.08 -2.93
C ALA A 229 3.50 -79.92 -2.55
N ILE A 230 2.42 -80.22 -1.81
CA ILE A 230 1.48 -79.14 -1.39
C ILE A 230 2.09 -78.19 -0.35
N ARG A 231 2.96 -78.68 0.52
CA ARG A 231 3.74 -77.84 1.45
C ARG A 231 4.58 -76.78 0.71
N HIS A 232 5.13 -77.15 -0.46
CA HIS A 232 5.83 -76.21 -1.33
C HIS A 232 4.92 -75.31 -2.17
N GLU A 233 3.68 -75.74 -2.48
CA GLU A 233 2.71 -74.94 -3.22
C GLU A 233 2.06 -73.84 -2.35
N ILE A 234 1.77 -74.11 -1.07
CA ILE A 234 1.15 -73.16 -0.15
C ILE A 234 1.94 -71.81 -0.05
N PRO A 235 3.28 -71.78 0.17
CA PRO A 235 4.00 -70.53 0.17
C PRO A 235 3.92 -69.77 -1.15
N ARG A 236 3.94 -70.48 -2.29
CA ARG A 236 3.79 -69.87 -3.61
C ARG A 236 2.40 -69.23 -3.78
N ALA A 237 1.34 -69.94 -3.35
CA ALA A 237 -0.02 -69.38 -3.37
C ALA A 237 -0.19 -68.22 -2.39
N GLN A 238 0.47 -68.25 -1.22
CA GLN A 238 0.49 -67.18 -0.26
C GLN A 238 1.16 -65.92 -0.86
N SER A 239 2.31 -66.05 -1.50
CA SER A 239 2.99 -64.95 -2.17
C SER A 239 2.15 -64.35 -3.29
N LYS A 240 1.44 -65.15 -4.09
CA LYS A 240 0.50 -64.64 -5.12
C LYS A 240 -0.70 -63.88 -4.52
N TYR A 241 -1.18 -64.33 -3.36
CA TYR A 241 -2.21 -63.59 -2.65
C TYR A 241 -1.72 -62.23 -2.14
N GLU A 242 -0.52 -62.22 -1.51
CA GLU A 242 0.11 -61.00 -1.02
C GLU A 242 0.39 -60.01 -2.17
N GLU A 243 0.91 -60.51 -3.30
CA GLU A 243 1.13 -59.69 -4.52
C GLU A 243 -0.19 -59.04 -4.99
N SER A 244 -1.30 -59.80 -5.01
CA SER A 244 -2.60 -59.25 -5.41
C SER A 244 -3.14 -58.23 -4.42
N MET A 245 -2.83 -58.35 -3.12
CA MET A 245 -3.17 -57.34 -2.10
C MET A 245 -2.33 -56.06 -2.29
N MET A 246 -1.02 -56.19 -2.57
CA MET A 246 -0.15 -55.06 -2.88
C MET A 246 -0.61 -54.31 -4.15
N ALA A 247 -1.06 -55.04 -5.19
CA ALA A 247 -1.60 -54.46 -6.42
C ALA A 247 -2.83 -53.58 -6.19
N ILE A 248 -3.66 -53.86 -5.18
CA ILE A 248 -4.79 -52.99 -4.77
C ILE A 248 -4.25 -51.71 -4.15
N GLN A 249 -3.30 -51.84 -3.23
CA GLN A 249 -2.70 -50.66 -2.57
C GLN A 249 -1.95 -49.78 -3.58
N GLU A 250 -1.18 -50.39 -4.49
CA GLU A 250 -0.49 -49.67 -5.56
C GLU A 250 -1.45 -48.88 -6.45
N ALA A 251 -2.57 -49.49 -6.87
CA ALA A 251 -3.57 -48.74 -7.68
C ALA A 251 -4.10 -47.51 -6.98
N ASN A 252 -4.39 -47.62 -5.67
CA ASN A 252 -4.83 -46.48 -4.88
C ASN A 252 -3.75 -45.40 -4.72
N LEU A 253 -2.51 -45.80 -4.44
CA LEU A 253 -1.39 -44.88 -4.31
C LEU A 253 -1.07 -44.19 -5.63
N ASN A 254 -1.09 -44.90 -6.76
CA ASN A 254 -0.86 -44.35 -8.08
C ASN A 254 -1.93 -43.27 -8.44
N PHE A 255 -3.20 -43.53 -8.14
CA PHE A 255 -4.26 -42.56 -8.34
C PHE A 255 -4.05 -41.30 -7.48
N SER A 256 -3.80 -41.50 -6.18
CA SER A 256 -3.57 -40.37 -5.26
C SER A 256 -2.31 -39.57 -5.63
N ASN A 257 -1.20 -40.25 -5.96
CA ASN A 257 0.04 -39.57 -6.33
C ASN A 257 -0.07 -38.81 -7.65
N LYS A 258 -0.75 -39.38 -8.65
CA LYS A 258 -1.02 -38.68 -9.90
C LYS A 258 -1.84 -37.41 -9.64
N SER A 259 -2.92 -37.51 -8.84
CA SER A 259 -3.73 -36.34 -8.48
C SER A 259 -2.93 -35.30 -7.69
N LYS A 260 -1.99 -35.69 -6.84
CA LYS A 260 -1.07 -34.76 -6.13
C LYS A 260 -0.13 -34.04 -7.08
N THR A 261 0.46 -34.79 -8.05
CA THR A 261 1.35 -34.19 -9.05
C THR A 261 0.60 -33.17 -9.90
N ASP A 262 -0.57 -33.56 -10.43
CA ASP A 262 -1.42 -32.67 -11.21
C ASP A 262 -1.86 -31.45 -10.38
N LEU A 263 -2.14 -31.62 -9.07
CA LEU A 263 -2.50 -30.54 -8.16
C LEU A 263 -1.35 -29.54 -8.00
N THR A 264 -0.13 -29.99 -7.86
CA THR A 264 1.03 -29.11 -7.73
C THR A 264 1.20 -28.21 -8.96
N GLU A 265 1.02 -28.79 -10.15
CA GLU A 265 1.07 -28.04 -11.40
C GLU A 265 -0.05 -27.00 -11.47
N VAL A 266 -1.29 -27.39 -11.15
CA VAL A 266 -2.44 -26.47 -11.17
C VAL A 266 -2.30 -25.37 -10.14
N GLN A 267 -1.74 -25.65 -8.96
CA GLN A 267 -1.44 -24.61 -7.96
C GLN A 267 -0.46 -23.57 -8.46
N ALA A 268 0.56 -23.98 -9.23
CA ALA A 268 1.46 -23.03 -9.88
C ALA A 268 0.73 -22.17 -10.91
N GLN A 269 -0.17 -22.77 -11.72
CA GLN A 269 -1.01 -22.04 -12.70
C GLN A 269 -1.96 -21.04 -12.02
N ILE A 270 -2.54 -21.39 -10.87
CA ILE A 270 -3.36 -20.47 -10.05
C ILE A 270 -2.52 -19.29 -9.58
N GLY A 271 -1.29 -19.53 -9.10
CA GLY A 271 -0.37 -18.46 -8.69
C GLY A 271 -0.05 -17.49 -9.82
N GLU A 272 0.25 -18.01 -11.02
CA GLU A 272 0.49 -17.22 -12.22
C GLU A 272 -0.75 -16.40 -12.64
N SER A 273 -1.91 -17.06 -12.76
CA SER A 273 -3.16 -16.43 -13.16
C SER A 273 -3.61 -15.36 -12.16
N SER A 274 -3.40 -15.61 -10.86
CA SER A 274 -3.69 -14.65 -9.79
C SER A 274 -2.82 -13.40 -9.90
N SER A 275 -1.51 -13.55 -10.10
CA SER A 275 -0.57 -12.44 -10.27
C SER A 275 -0.88 -11.63 -11.54
N THR A 276 -1.17 -12.31 -12.64
CA THR A 276 -1.56 -11.70 -13.91
C THR A 276 -2.88 -10.94 -13.77
N SER A 277 -3.83 -11.46 -12.98
CA SER A 277 -5.13 -10.82 -12.74
C SER A 277 -4.99 -9.43 -12.12
N VAL A 278 -4.05 -9.25 -11.18
CA VAL A 278 -3.78 -7.95 -10.56
C VAL A 278 -3.31 -6.94 -11.61
N ALA A 279 -2.36 -7.33 -12.45
CA ALA A 279 -1.83 -6.46 -13.52
C ALA A 279 -2.89 -6.10 -14.57
N LEU A 280 -3.71 -7.08 -14.97
CA LEU A 280 -4.79 -6.84 -15.96
C LEU A 280 -5.89 -5.95 -15.38
N LYS A 281 -6.24 -6.13 -14.11
CA LYS A 281 -7.21 -5.28 -13.42
C LYS A 281 -6.71 -3.84 -13.32
N ASP A 282 -5.45 -3.64 -12.96
CA ASP A 282 -4.84 -2.32 -12.87
C ASP A 282 -4.82 -1.60 -14.24
N ARG A 283 -4.55 -2.33 -15.34
CA ARG A 283 -4.66 -1.79 -16.70
C ARG A 283 -6.09 -1.40 -17.04
N LEU A 284 -7.06 -2.24 -16.68
CA LEU A 284 -8.48 -1.96 -16.89
C LEU A 284 -8.93 -0.73 -16.08
N ASP A 285 -8.52 -0.62 -14.81
CA ASP A 285 -8.86 0.53 -13.96
C ASP A 285 -8.26 1.84 -14.51
N ARG A 286 -7.08 1.79 -15.17
CA ARG A 286 -6.45 2.95 -15.82
C ARG A 286 -7.15 3.42 -17.09
N THR A 287 -8.05 2.64 -17.70
CA THR A 287 -8.87 3.13 -18.82
C THR A 287 -9.81 4.24 -18.41
N ALA A 288 -10.20 4.30 -17.13
CA ALA A 288 -10.94 5.39 -16.52
C ALA A 288 -9.97 6.46 -16.01
N VAL A 289 -9.70 7.48 -16.82
CA VAL A 289 -8.76 8.55 -16.49
C VAL A 289 -9.40 9.53 -15.51
N ARG A 290 -8.76 9.68 -14.33
CA ARG A 290 -9.29 10.47 -13.21
C ARG A 290 -8.36 11.62 -12.83
N SER A 291 -8.94 12.67 -12.25
CA SER A 291 -8.18 13.82 -11.74
C SER A 291 -7.33 13.42 -10.52
N PRO A 292 -6.01 13.72 -10.52
CA PRO A 292 -5.15 13.47 -9.35
C PRO A 292 -5.36 14.49 -8.22
N VAL A 293 -5.96 15.67 -8.52
CA VAL A 293 -6.11 16.82 -7.62
C VAL A 293 -7.48 17.46 -7.73
N ASN A 294 -7.83 18.29 -6.74
CA ASN A 294 -8.92 19.25 -6.90
C ASN A 294 -8.40 20.46 -7.68
N GLY A 295 -9.08 20.90 -8.72
CA GLY A 295 -8.58 21.99 -9.54
C GLY A 295 -9.53 22.37 -10.67
N THR A 296 -9.05 23.22 -11.55
CA THR A 296 -9.77 23.64 -12.76
C THR A 296 -9.05 23.13 -14.00
N VAL A 297 -9.78 22.58 -14.95
CA VAL A 297 -9.25 22.14 -16.24
C VAL A 297 -8.75 23.36 -17.01
N ASN A 298 -7.44 23.43 -17.23
CA ASN A 298 -6.79 24.53 -17.94
C ASN A 298 -6.85 24.31 -19.45
N ARG A 299 -6.51 23.09 -19.88
CA ARG A 299 -6.47 22.75 -21.30
C ARG A 299 -6.73 21.26 -21.53
N LEU A 300 -7.49 20.96 -22.57
CA LEU A 300 -7.65 19.63 -23.13
C LEU A 300 -6.73 19.50 -24.35
N LEU A 301 -5.76 18.60 -24.26
CA LEU A 301 -4.83 18.30 -25.35
C LEU A 301 -5.41 17.24 -26.31
N VAL A 302 -6.40 16.48 -25.82
CA VAL A 302 -7.20 15.52 -26.58
C VAL A 302 -8.66 15.92 -26.51
N ASN A 303 -9.26 16.21 -27.65
CA ASN A 303 -10.61 16.81 -27.75
C ASN A 303 -11.55 16.07 -28.70
N THR A 304 -11.13 14.90 -29.22
CA THR A 304 -11.90 14.14 -30.21
C THR A 304 -12.25 12.76 -29.67
N VAL A 305 -13.55 12.48 -29.54
CA VAL A 305 -14.04 11.12 -29.27
C VAL A 305 -13.72 10.24 -30.49
N GLY A 306 -13.23 9.03 -30.26
CA GLY A 306 -12.69 8.15 -31.30
C GLY A 306 -11.21 8.43 -31.66
N GLY A 307 -10.61 9.48 -31.11
CA GLY A 307 -9.18 9.77 -31.24
C GLY A 307 -8.30 8.72 -30.58
N VAL A 308 -7.09 8.52 -31.11
CA VAL A 308 -6.11 7.57 -30.58
C VAL A 308 -5.11 8.31 -29.72
N VAL A 309 -4.93 7.85 -28.47
CA VAL A 309 -3.94 8.35 -27.50
C VAL A 309 -2.79 7.35 -27.43
N GLN A 310 -1.56 7.84 -27.51
CA GLN A 310 -0.37 7.02 -27.32
C GLN A 310 -0.06 6.84 -25.82
N PRO A 311 0.59 5.73 -25.42
CA PRO A 311 1.08 5.55 -24.06
C PRO A 311 1.97 6.72 -23.59
N GLY A 312 1.69 7.29 -22.41
CA GLY A 312 2.43 8.42 -21.85
C GLY A 312 2.13 9.78 -22.44
N MET A 313 1.15 9.89 -23.36
CA MET A 313 0.75 11.16 -23.95
C MET A 313 0.01 12.03 -22.94
N ASP A 314 0.31 13.35 -22.97
CA ASP A 314 -0.38 14.37 -22.21
C ASP A 314 -1.82 14.55 -22.72
N MET A 315 -2.79 14.46 -21.82
CA MET A 315 -4.20 14.54 -22.21
C MET A 315 -4.91 15.76 -21.67
N ILE A 316 -4.71 16.05 -20.38
CA ILE A 316 -5.43 17.13 -19.69
C ILE A 316 -4.46 17.85 -18.75
N GLU A 317 -4.47 19.18 -18.81
CA GLU A 317 -3.78 20.03 -17.83
C GLU A 317 -4.78 20.55 -16.80
N ILE A 318 -4.46 20.35 -15.52
CA ILE A 318 -5.29 20.81 -14.40
C ILE A 318 -4.47 21.77 -13.55
N VAL A 319 -5.03 22.95 -13.29
CA VAL A 319 -4.50 23.90 -12.30
C VAL A 319 -5.08 23.53 -10.94
N PRO A 320 -4.28 23.07 -9.99
CA PRO A 320 -4.78 22.69 -8.68
C PRO A 320 -5.36 23.90 -7.94
N GLN A 321 -6.47 23.67 -7.26
CA GLN A 321 -7.13 24.67 -6.42
C GLN A 321 -6.83 24.34 -4.95
N GLU A 322 -5.69 24.86 -4.46
CA GLU A 322 -5.31 24.70 -3.06
C GLU A 322 -5.94 25.83 -2.21
N GLY A 323 -6.29 25.50 -0.96
CA GLY A 323 -6.82 26.48 0.00
C GLY A 323 -5.77 27.48 0.52
N SER A 324 -4.54 27.43 0.04
CA SER A 324 -3.41 28.31 0.40
C SER A 324 -2.88 29.05 -0.82
N LEU A 325 -2.38 30.26 -0.62
CA LEU A 325 -1.72 31.03 -1.67
C LEU A 325 -0.22 31.11 -1.40
N LEU A 326 0.57 31.07 -2.46
CA LEU A 326 2.00 31.33 -2.41
C LEU A 326 2.27 32.74 -2.90
N ILE A 327 3.02 33.51 -2.12
CA ILE A 327 3.37 34.89 -2.44
C ILE A 327 4.88 34.94 -2.59
N GLU A 328 5.32 35.43 -3.71
CA GLU A 328 6.72 35.71 -3.96
C GLU A 328 7.00 37.21 -3.80
N ALA A 329 7.85 37.55 -2.82
CA ALA A 329 8.13 38.95 -2.50
C ALA A 329 9.63 39.24 -2.63
N LYS A 330 9.93 40.50 -3.04
CA LYS A 330 11.27 41.04 -3.20
C LYS A 330 11.67 41.80 -1.94
N ILE A 331 12.79 41.41 -1.31
CA ILE A 331 13.32 42.00 -0.09
C ILE A 331 14.64 42.63 -0.39
N LYS A 332 14.90 43.82 0.17
CA LYS A 332 16.17 44.52 0.00
C LYS A 332 17.34 43.77 0.70
N PRO A 333 18.55 43.78 0.14
CA PRO A 333 19.70 43.10 0.74
C PRO A 333 20.02 43.58 2.18
N ALA A 334 19.74 44.80 2.52
CA ALA A 334 19.93 45.35 3.85
C ALA A 334 19.07 44.69 4.95
N ASP A 335 17.95 44.10 4.56
CA ASP A 335 16.95 43.59 5.50
C ASP A 335 16.95 42.05 5.58
N ILE A 336 17.66 41.36 4.66
CA ILE A 336 17.67 39.90 4.55
C ILE A 336 18.25 39.20 5.79
N ALA A 337 19.22 39.83 6.45
CA ALA A 337 19.90 39.28 7.61
C ALA A 337 18.97 39.01 8.81
N PHE A 338 17.83 39.69 8.86
CA PHE A 338 16.82 39.59 9.92
C PHE A 338 15.71 38.57 9.62
N LEU A 339 15.69 38.02 8.40
CA LEU A 339 14.66 37.07 7.99
C LEU A 339 15.09 35.64 8.31
N ARG A 340 14.14 34.87 8.79
CA ARG A 340 14.27 33.43 9.05
C ARG A 340 13.00 32.69 8.62
N PRO A 341 13.13 31.49 8.01
CA PRO A 341 11.97 30.65 7.76
C PRO A 341 11.16 30.40 9.05
N GLY A 342 9.83 30.39 8.93
CA GLY A 342 8.90 30.27 10.03
C GLY A 342 8.39 31.59 10.62
N GLN A 343 8.95 32.75 10.24
CA GLN A 343 8.44 34.05 10.68
C GLN A 343 7.05 34.31 10.11
N THR A 344 6.20 34.97 10.91
CA THR A 344 4.87 35.41 10.48
C THR A 344 4.96 36.72 9.71
N ALA A 345 4.08 36.86 8.72
CA ALA A 345 3.99 38.07 7.91
C ALA A 345 2.52 38.45 7.69
N ASN A 346 2.26 39.72 7.51
CA ASN A 346 0.98 40.26 7.10
C ASN A 346 1.05 40.65 5.62
N VAL A 347 0.19 40.03 4.81
CA VAL A 347 0.11 40.27 3.37
C VAL A 347 -1.07 41.16 3.06
N LYS A 348 -0.79 42.29 2.42
CA LYS A 348 -1.74 43.29 1.95
C LYS A 348 -1.84 43.22 0.43
N PHE A 349 -3.03 43.10 -0.10
CA PHE A 349 -3.25 43.04 -1.55
C PHE A 349 -3.59 44.43 -2.09
N THR A 350 -2.86 44.87 -3.09
CA THR A 350 -3.04 46.23 -3.66
C THR A 350 -4.40 46.40 -4.31
N ALA A 351 -5.06 45.32 -4.75
CA ALA A 351 -6.39 45.32 -5.35
C ALA A 351 -7.51 45.57 -4.34
N TYR A 352 -7.24 45.47 -3.04
CA TYR A 352 -8.23 45.65 -1.97
C TYR A 352 -7.71 46.64 -0.93
N ASP A 353 -8.57 47.50 -0.45
CA ASP A 353 -8.22 48.44 0.63
C ASP A 353 -8.02 47.67 1.94
N TYR A 354 -6.75 47.59 2.38
CA TYR A 354 -6.37 46.86 3.58
C TYR A 354 -6.93 47.47 4.88
N THR A 355 -7.36 48.74 4.86
CA THR A 355 -7.98 49.37 6.02
C THR A 355 -9.39 48.85 6.27
N ILE A 356 -10.07 48.41 5.21
CA ILE A 356 -11.45 47.88 5.25
C ILE A 356 -11.41 46.34 5.34
N TYR A 357 -10.62 45.67 4.49
CA TYR A 357 -10.63 44.22 4.34
C TYR A 357 -9.54 43.51 5.10
N GLY A 358 -8.60 44.27 5.71
CA GLY A 358 -7.50 43.73 6.50
C GLY A 358 -6.36 43.13 5.67
N SER A 359 -5.59 42.26 6.28
CA SER A 359 -4.45 41.53 5.68
C SER A 359 -4.55 40.01 5.94
N LEU A 360 -3.99 39.22 5.06
CA LEU A 360 -3.83 37.78 5.30
C LEU A 360 -2.57 37.49 6.08
N LYS A 361 -2.67 36.63 7.09
CA LYS A 361 -1.52 36.09 7.79
C LYS A 361 -0.85 35.02 6.91
N ALA A 362 0.46 35.17 6.72
CA ALA A 362 1.32 34.24 6.00
C ALA A 362 2.50 33.82 6.86
N VAL A 363 3.15 32.76 6.46
CA VAL A 363 4.38 32.25 7.08
C VAL A 363 5.45 32.26 6.01
N LEU A 364 6.63 32.77 6.34
CA LEU A 364 7.82 32.75 5.50
C LEU A 364 8.33 31.30 5.39
N GLU A 365 8.24 30.70 4.19
CA GLU A 365 8.68 29.31 3.95
C GLU A 365 10.09 29.23 3.44
N HIS A 366 10.43 30.08 2.48
CA HIS A 366 11.70 29.99 1.78
C HIS A 366 12.29 31.38 1.53
N ILE A 367 13.62 31.44 1.65
CA ILE A 367 14.46 32.61 1.32
C ILE A 367 15.41 32.16 0.23
N SER A 368 15.51 32.92 -0.88
CA SER A 368 16.48 32.63 -1.95
C SER A 368 17.92 32.66 -1.39
N ALA A 369 18.73 31.69 -1.81
CA ALA A 369 20.13 31.62 -1.41
C ALA A 369 21.00 32.73 -2.05
N ASP A 370 20.53 33.30 -3.18
CA ASP A 370 21.26 34.34 -3.92
C ASP A 370 20.34 35.53 -4.22
N SER A 371 20.96 36.69 -4.44
CA SER A 371 20.27 37.90 -4.85
C SER A 371 20.08 37.96 -6.36
N ILE A 372 18.94 38.46 -6.78
CA ILE A 372 18.58 38.67 -8.19
C ILE A 372 18.64 40.17 -8.46
N THR A 373 19.21 40.55 -9.59
CA THR A 373 19.25 41.94 -10.02
C THR A 373 18.14 42.21 -11.02
N ASP A 374 17.37 43.30 -10.81
CA ASP A 374 16.33 43.77 -11.72
C ASP A 374 16.97 44.50 -12.93
N ASP A 375 16.20 44.66 -14.01
CA ASP A 375 16.60 45.39 -15.21
C ASP A 375 17.05 46.85 -14.93
N LYS A 376 16.68 47.39 -13.77
CA LYS A 376 17.07 48.69 -13.26
C LYS A 376 18.37 48.68 -12.42
N GLY A 377 19.05 47.54 -12.30
CA GLY A 377 20.26 47.40 -11.52
C GLY A 377 20.08 47.26 -10.01
N ASN A 378 18.83 47.11 -9.50
CA ASN A 378 18.59 46.93 -8.08
C ASN A 378 18.67 45.44 -7.72
N SER A 379 19.49 45.10 -6.74
CA SER A 379 19.57 43.74 -6.21
C SER A 379 18.53 43.52 -5.11
N PHE A 380 17.89 42.33 -5.10
CA PHE A 380 16.92 41.92 -4.09
C PHE A 380 16.96 40.40 -3.88
N TYR A 381 16.53 39.94 -2.72
CA TYR A 381 16.31 38.54 -2.42
C TYR A 381 14.83 38.20 -2.65
N LEU A 382 14.58 37.01 -3.25
CA LEU A 382 13.23 36.48 -3.36
C LEU A 382 12.90 35.67 -2.10
N VAL A 383 11.75 35.99 -1.52
CA VAL A 383 11.20 35.23 -0.40
C VAL A 383 9.83 34.69 -0.77
N ARG A 384 9.52 33.48 -0.32
CA ARG A 384 8.22 32.83 -0.54
C ARG A 384 7.48 32.70 0.77
N LEU A 385 6.25 33.18 0.76
CA LEU A 385 5.37 33.16 1.92
C LEU A 385 4.09 32.40 1.56
N ARG A 386 3.66 31.51 2.46
CA ARG A 386 2.42 30.76 2.30
C ARG A 386 1.34 31.31 3.21
N THR A 387 0.14 31.54 2.67
CA THR A 387 -1.03 31.93 3.46
C THR A 387 -1.78 30.69 3.93
N LYS A 388 -2.51 30.85 5.03
CA LYS A 388 -3.41 29.79 5.52
C LYS A 388 -4.80 29.83 4.87
N LYS A 389 -5.14 30.91 4.18
CA LYS A 389 -6.45 31.11 3.51
C LYS A 389 -6.22 31.65 2.11
N SER A 390 -7.13 31.37 1.19
CA SER A 390 -7.10 31.80 -0.20
C SER A 390 -8.02 32.99 -0.52
N SER A 391 -8.71 33.51 0.47
CA SER A 391 -9.67 34.66 0.31
C SER A 391 -9.57 35.62 1.47
N LEU A 392 -9.84 36.89 1.19
CA LEU A 392 -10.08 37.97 2.17
C LEU A 392 -11.58 38.09 2.48
N GLY A 393 -11.90 38.70 3.62
CA GLY A 393 -13.29 39.02 4.02
C GLY A 393 -13.90 38.04 5.01
N SER A 394 -15.13 38.38 5.46
CA SER A 394 -15.92 37.58 6.39
C SER A 394 -16.66 36.44 5.67
N THR A 395 -17.12 35.46 6.41
CA THR A 395 -17.77 34.23 5.94
C THR A 395 -18.97 34.41 4.99
N GLY A 396 -19.48 35.65 4.81
CA GLY A 396 -20.64 35.95 3.95
C GLY A 396 -20.29 36.44 2.55
N GLN A 397 -19.12 37.06 2.33
CA GLN A 397 -18.66 37.54 1.01
C GLN A 397 -17.14 37.35 0.90
N PRO A 398 -16.67 36.17 0.53
CA PRO A 398 -15.25 35.93 0.31
C PRO A 398 -14.78 36.69 -0.94
N LEU A 399 -13.76 37.52 -0.79
CA LEU A 399 -13.09 38.20 -1.91
C LEU A 399 -11.99 37.25 -2.44
N PRO A 400 -12.14 36.71 -3.67
CA PRO A 400 -11.18 35.75 -4.22
C PRO A 400 -9.87 36.46 -4.57
N ILE A 401 -8.77 35.83 -4.23
CA ILE A 401 -7.43 36.28 -4.60
C ILE A 401 -6.94 35.44 -5.78
N ILE A 402 -6.58 36.15 -6.86
CA ILE A 402 -6.19 35.53 -8.13
C ILE A 402 -4.65 35.59 -8.26
N PRO A 403 -4.01 34.54 -8.77
CA PRO A 403 -2.60 34.58 -9.14
C PRO A 403 -2.29 35.77 -10.04
N GLY A 404 -1.15 36.44 -9.81
CA GLY A 404 -0.79 37.68 -10.51
C GLY A 404 -1.10 38.98 -9.76
N MET A 405 -1.97 38.95 -8.73
CA MET A 405 -2.21 40.12 -7.90
C MET A 405 -0.95 40.62 -7.20
N VAL A 406 -0.73 41.93 -7.22
CA VAL A 406 0.37 42.59 -6.54
C VAL A 406 0.09 42.68 -5.04
N THR A 407 1.09 42.47 -4.22
CA THR A 407 0.99 42.47 -2.77
C THR A 407 2.12 43.24 -2.13
N THR A 408 1.84 43.81 -0.95
CA THR A 408 2.87 44.29 -0.03
C THR A 408 2.89 43.38 1.17
N VAL A 409 4.09 42.92 1.51
CA VAL A 409 4.31 41.97 2.61
C VAL A 409 5.08 42.64 3.73
N ASP A 410 4.51 42.63 4.93
CA ASP A 410 5.17 43.11 6.15
C ASP A 410 5.54 41.87 7.01
N ILE A 411 6.86 41.48 6.99
CA ILE A 411 7.37 40.31 7.72
C ILE A 411 7.80 40.77 9.11
N LEU A 412 7.32 40.11 10.15
CA LEU A 412 7.69 40.41 11.55
C LEU A 412 9.08 39.87 11.84
N THR A 413 10.04 40.77 12.00
CA THR A 413 11.45 40.42 12.22
C THR A 413 11.84 40.42 13.68
N GLY A 414 11.07 41.10 14.54
CA GLY A 414 11.33 41.13 15.97
C GLY A 414 10.52 42.19 16.70
N LYS A 415 10.85 42.41 17.96
CA LYS A 415 10.31 43.47 18.81
C LYS A 415 11.43 44.34 19.30
N LYS A 416 11.25 45.66 19.28
CA LYS A 416 12.18 46.62 19.84
C LYS A 416 11.48 47.56 20.79
N THR A 417 12.21 48.02 21.84
CA THR A 417 11.65 48.99 22.76
C THR A 417 11.63 50.37 22.13
N ILE A 418 10.64 51.17 22.49
CA ILE A 418 10.52 52.58 22.01
C ILE A 418 11.77 53.37 22.33
N LEU A 419 12.38 53.14 23.48
CA LEU A 419 13.66 53.78 23.90
C LEU A 419 14.79 53.42 22.92
N SER A 420 14.91 52.16 22.49
CA SER A 420 15.91 51.73 21.52
C SER A 420 15.73 52.39 20.14
N TYR A 421 14.46 52.59 19.75
CA TYR A 421 14.12 53.27 18.51
C TYR A 421 14.50 54.75 18.50
N ILE A 422 14.25 55.49 19.60
CA ILE A 422 14.58 56.90 19.77
C ILE A 422 16.11 57.09 19.88
N LEU A 423 16.82 56.18 20.53
CA LEU A 423 18.27 56.25 20.72
C LEU A 423 19.08 55.79 19.49
N LYS A 424 18.47 55.05 18.54
CA LYS A 424 19.14 54.51 17.34
C LYS A 424 19.87 55.58 16.50
N PRO A 425 19.30 56.77 16.20
CA PRO A 425 19.98 57.83 15.46
C PRO A 425 21.20 58.38 16.21
N VAL A 426 21.09 58.55 17.54
CA VAL A 426 22.15 59.07 18.39
C VAL A 426 23.31 58.07 18.47
N LEU A 427 22.99 56.78 18.65
CA LEU A 427 23.99 55.69 18.68
C LEU A 427 24.68 55.53 17.31
N LYS A 428 23.93 55.70 16.20
CA LYS A 428 24.49 55.66 14.85
C LYS A 428 25.39 56.86 14.59
N ALA A 429 25.02 58.07 15.01
CA ALA A 429 25.88 59.26 14.91
C ALA A 429 27.14 59.10 15.74
N LYS A 430 27.06 58.56 16.97
CA LYS A 430 28.22 58.26 17.80
C LYS A 430 29.18 57.26 17.15
N SER A 431 28.65 56.18 16.55
CA SER A 431 29.48 55.17 15.88
C SER A 431 30.15 55.67 14.59
N SER A 432 29.51 56.65 13.91
CA SER A 432 30.06 57.25 12.67
C SER A 432 31.04 58.40 12.96
N ALA A 433 30.79 59.22 14.01
CA ALA A 433 31.62 60.39 14.34
C ALA A 433 32.93 60.01 15.06
N LEU A 434 33.06 58.83 15.64
CA LEU A 434 34.25 58.36 16.37
C LEU A 434 35.15 57.41 15.54
N ARG A 435 34.92 57.32 14.25
CA ARG A 435 35.80 56.56 13.33
C ARG A 435 36.35 57.52 12.29
N GLU A 436 37.56 57.97 12.50
CA GLU A 436 38.43 58.47 11.44
C GLU A 436 38.94 57.30 10.58
N ARG A 437 39.01 57.55 9.27
CA ARG A 437 39.60 56.61 8.31
C ARG A 437 41.11 56.56 8.44
#